data_8fe74fe3d3be6e14c70eb224b2299f99
#
_entry.id   8fe74fe3d3be6e14c70eb224b2299f99
#
_cell.length_a   1.000
_cell.length_b   1.000
_cell.length_c   1.000
_cell.angle_alpha   90.00
_cell.angle_beta   90.00
_cell.angle_gamma   90.00
#
_symmetry.space_group_name_H-M   'P 1'
#
loop_
_entity.id
_entity.type
_entity.pdbx_description
1 polymer ?
#
loop_
_entity_poly.entity_id
_entity_poly.type
_entity_poly.pdbx_seq_one_letter_code
_entity_poly.pdbx_strand_id
1 'polypeptide(L)'
;MATSASGLPPYVAAEHQQQLKHANRVAMLMAPRLGDTLLMMNMVQNLRANGRSVTVFGDYAYALRAWFPGIDIRPSLPESEASHALADYDCAAQMHVGWPYGLHDYARSYFYYDEHVVVTGKGFIKLNQIRDYCHQQLGLENCSLNNGLRPLPELRHRQHLRRVAVHPSSGGEERRWAASHFVELGKRLQRSGYQPFYILAPYEREQWACLAENGLSIYPSTLLSDVATFIHESGWFVGNESGIGHLASNVGIPTLTVTGRPTRTLSWRPGWSTSRIVYPGYIPGGRLRDRLWRHWLKPRQVLRAFRQLTDQYEKQISE
;
A
#
# COMPACT_ATOMS: atom_id res chain seq x y z
N MET A 1 -32.31 -14.33 -2.34
CA MET A 1 -31.44 -13.56 -3.25
C MET A 1 -30.43 -12.85 -2.37
N ALA A 2 -29.14 -13.19 -2.51
CA ALA A 2 -28.10 -12.50 -1.77
C ALA A 2 -27.95 -11.10 -2.39
N THR A 3 -28.39 -10.07 -1.67
CA THR A 3 -28.04 -8.69 -2.00
C THR A 3 -26.54 -8.56 -1.79
N SER A 4 -25.79 -8.17 -2.85
CA SER A 4 -24.39 -7.79 -2.70
C SER A 4 -24.30 -6.67 -1.66
N ALA A 5 -23.18 -6.57 -0.95
CA ALA A 5 -22.95 -5.50 0.04
C ALA A 5 -23.05 -4.08 -0.56
N SER A 6 -23.11 -3.96 -1.88
CA SER A 6 -23.25 -2.74 -2.68
C SER A 6 -24.69 -2.33 -2.96
N GLY A 7 -25.66 -3.20 -2.72
CA GLY A 7 -27.03 -2.96 -3.14
C GLY A 7 -27.30 -3.01 -4.65
N LEU A 8 -26.25 -3.19 -5.48
CA LEU A 8 -26.39 -3.35 -6.93
C LEU A 8 -26.67 -4.82 -7.28
N PRO A 9 -27.52 -5.07 -8.29
CA PRO A 9 -27.78 -6.43 -8.77
C PRO A 9 -26.50 -7.04 -9.39
N PRO A 10 -26.26 -8.36 -9.23
CA PRO A 10 -25.06 -9.03 -9.76
C PRO A 10 -24.82 -8.85 -11.27
N TYR A 11 -25.90 -8.67 -12.06
CA TYR A 11 -25.77 -8.48 -13.51
C TYR A 11 -25.18 -7.12 -13.89
N VAL A 12 -25.42 -6.07 -13.10
CA VAL A 12 -24.84 -4.72 -13.33
C VAL A 12 -23.33 -4.77 -13.16
N ALA A 13 -22.87 -5.54 -12.20
CA ALA A 13 -21.43 -5.73 -11.96
C ALA A 13 -20.74 -6.40 -13.17
N ALA A 14 -21.35 -7.42 -13.77
CA ALA A 14 -20.81 -8.09 -14.96
C ALA A 14 -20.78 -7.17 -16.18
N GLU A 15 -21.81 -6.33 -16.36
CA GLU A 15 -21.86 -5.34 -17.43
C GLU A 15 -20.75 -4.29 -17.29
N HIS A 16 -20.54 -3.76 -16.11
CA HIS A 16 -19.47 -2.81 -15.82
C HIS A 16 -18.08 -3.40 -16.08
N GLN A 17 -17.87 -4.69 -15.78
CA GLN A 17 -16.63 -5.39 -16.09
C GLN A 17 -16.40 -5.47 -17.61
N GLN A 18 -17.41 -5.80 -18.39
CA GLN A 18 -17.31 -5.83 -19.85
C GLN A 18 -16.99 -4.44 -20.42
N GLN A 19 -17.56 -3.40 -19.85
CA GLN A 19 -17.30 -2.04 -20.26
C GLN A 19 -15.86 -1.62 -20.00
N LEU A 20 -15.28 -1.90 -18.82
CA LEU A 20 -13.85 -1.66 -18.55
C LEU A 20 -12.97 -2.47 -19.50
N LYS A 21 -13.36 -3.71 -19.83
CA LYS A 21 -12.63 -4.56 -20.78
C LYS A 21 -12.49 -3.92 -22.17
N HIS A 22 -13.48 -3.15 -22.60
CA HIS A 22 -13.52 -2.53 -23.93
C HIS A 22 -13.21 -1.02 -23.92
N ALA A 23 -13.13 -0.39 -22.75
CA ALA A 23 -12.84 1.04 -22.62
C ALA A 23 -11.45 1.40 -23.14
N ASN A 24 -11.34 2.44 -23.96
CA ASN A 24 -10.08 2.99 -24.43
C ASN A 24 -9.58 4.15 -23.55
N ARG A 25 -10.51 4.96 -23.04
CA ARG A 25 -10.24 6.10 -22.15
C ARG A 25 -10.82 5.81 -20.76
N VAL A 26 -9.95 5.56 -19.80
CA VAL A 26 -10.32 5.16 -18.45
C VAL A 26 -9.95 6.25 -17.46
N ALA A 27 -10.90 6.68 -16.62
CA ALA A 27 -10.63 7.47 -15.42
C ALA A 27 -10.43 6.53 -14.23
N MET A 28 -9.26 6.52 -13.63
CA MET A 28 -8.98 5.73 -12.42
C MET A 28 -9.11 6.62 -11.19
N LEU A 29 -10.10 6.35 -10.36
CA LEU A 29 -10.44 7.12 -9.17
C LEU A 29 -9.83 6.47 -7.93
N MET A 30 -8.83 7.11 -7.34
CA MET A 30 -8.07 6.53 -6.23
C MET A 30 -8.76 6.78 -4.89
N ALA A 31 -8.83 5.75 -4.07
CA ALA A 31 -9.23 5.89 -2.69
C ALA A 31 -8.24 6.77 -1.91
N PRO A 32 -8.67 7.57 -0.91
CA PRO A 32 -7.79 8.38 -0.07
C PRO A 32 -7.01 7.50 0.94
N ARG A 33 -6.35 6.46 0.42
CA ARG A 33 -5.47 5.53 1.14
C ARG A 33 -4.26 5.20 0.28
N LEU A 34 -3.08 5.49 0.78
CA LEU A 34 -1.82 5.29 0.04
C LEU A 34 -1.62 3.84 -0.43
N GLY A 35 -1.90 2.85 0.43
CA GLY A 35 -1.72 1.43 0.08
C GLY A 35 -2.63 1.00 -1.07
N ASP A 36 -3.91 1.37 -1.01
CA ASP A 36 -4.91 1.08 -2.05
C ASP A 36 -4.53 1.79 -3.37
N THR A 37 -4.09 3.06 -3.28
CA THR A 37 -3.59 3.83 -4.42
C THR A 37 -2.43 3.10 -5.13
N LEU A 38 -1.39 2.69 -4.39
CA LEU A 38 -0.23 2.01 -4.97
C LEU A 38 -0.61 0.67 -5.62
N LEU A 39 -1.55 -0.06 -5.03
CA LEU A 39 -2.08 -1.29 -5.59
C LEU A 39 -2.85 -1.03 -6.88
N MET A 40 -3.76 -0.04 -6.90
CA MET A 40 -4.54 0.29 -8.10
C MET A 40 -3.70 0.88 -9.22
N MET A 41 -2.55 1.52 -8.92
CA MET A 41 -1.57 1.90 -9.94
C MET A 41 -1.02 0.70 -10.73
N ASN A 42 -1.07 -0.53 -10.19
CA ASN A 42 -0.75 -1.72 -10.96
C ASN A 42 -1.78 -1.96 -12.09
N MET A 43 -3.07 -1.79 -11.80
CA MET A 43 -4.10 -1.85 -12.86
C MET A 43 -3.91 -0.74 -13.90
N VAL A 44 -3.62 0.49 -13.45
CA VAL A 44 -3.29 1.62 -14.35
C VAL A 44 -2.16 1.25 -15.31
N GLN A 45 -1.06 0.72 -14.78
CA GLN A 45 0.10 0.36 -15.60
C GLN A 45 -0.21 -0.79 -16.56
N ASN A 46 -0.97 -1.79 -16.14
CA ASN A 46 -1.37 -2.90 -17.01
C ASN A 46 -2.34 -2.46 -18.12
N LEU A 47 -3.30 -1.57 -17.84
CA LEU A 47 -4.16 -0.97 -18.86
C LEU A 47 -3.32 -0.19 -19.90
N ARG A 48 -2.38 0.64 -19.43
CA ARG A 48 -1.49 1.43 -20.32
C ARG A 48 -0.57 0.56 -21.17
N ALA A 49 -0.02 -0.51 -20.60
CA ALA A 49 0.84 -1.46 -21.32
C ALA A 49 0.09 -2.18 -22.45
N ASN A 50 -1.24 -2.15 -22.43
CA ASN A 50 -2.13 -2.69 -23.46
C ASN A 50 -2.82 -1.59 -24.28
N GLY A 51 -2.22 -0.40 -24.36
CA GLY A 51 -2.64 0.68 -25.28
C GLY A 51 -3.83 1.52 -24.80
N ARG A 52 -4.26 1.37 -23.53
CA ARG A 52 -5.37 2.18 -23.00
C ARG A 52 -4.86 3.55 -22.52
N SER A 53 -5.65 4.59 -22.77
CA SER A 53 -5.42 5.92 -22.18
C SER A 53 -6.03 5.95 -20.77
N VAL A 54 -5.19 6.21 -19.76
CA VAL A 54 -5.63 6.23 -18.37
C VAL A 54 -5.25 7.55 -17.72
N THR A 55 -6.24 8.26 -17.18
CA THR A 55 -6.04 9.40 -16.28
C THR A 55 -6.34 8.97 -14.86
N VAL A 56 -5.44 9.31 -13.96
CA VAL A 56 -5.54 8.98 -12.53
C VAL A 56 -5.98 10.22 -11.75
N PHE A 57 -7.02 10.08 -10.93
CA PHE A 57 -7.48 11.12 -10.01
C PHE A 57 -7.27 10.65 -8.56
N GLY A 58 -6.39 11.32 -7.81
CA GLY A 58 -6.13 10.95 -6.42
C GLY A 58 -4.93 11.65 -5.81
N ASP A 59 -5.10 12.18 -4.59
CA ASP A 59 -4.11 13.06 -3.95
C ASP A 59 -2.80 12.34 -3.61
N TYR A 60 -2.86 11.09 -3.18
CA TYR A 60 -1.62 10.31 -2.93
C TYR A 60 -0.86 10.00 -4.21
N ALA A 61 -1.54 9.66 -5.30
CA ALA A 61 -0.91 9.48 -6.59
C ALA A 61 -0.33 10.82 -7.09
N TYR A 62 -1.07 11.91 -6.93
CA TYR A 62 -0.63 13.25 -7.32
C TYR A 62 0.60 13.72 -6.52
N ALA A 63 0.64 13.45 -5.22
CA ALA A 63 1.80 13.73 -4.39
C ALA A 63 3.06 12.94 -4.82
N LEU A 64 2.87 11.77 -5.44
CA LEU A 64 3.94 10.92 -5.97
C LEU A 64 4.11 11.03 -7.49
N ARG A 65 3.47 11.98 -8.18
CA ARG A 65 3.43 12.03 -9.65
C ARG A 65 4.80 12.04 -10.31
N ALA A 66 5.81 12.64 -9.69
CA ALA A 66 7.18 12.61 -10.20
C ALA A 66 7.80 11.20 -10.26
N TRP A 67 7.28 10.27 -9.43
CA TRP A 67 7.67 8.86 -9.39
C TRP A 67 6.92 8.00 -10.41
N PHE A 68 5.94 8.56 -11.12
CA PHE A 68 5.13 7.88 -12.13
C PHE A 68 5.25 8.56 -13.49
N PRO A 69 6.44 8.52 -14.14
CA PRO A 69 6.69 9.24 -15.39
C PRO A 69 5.76 8.77 -16.50
N GLY A 70 5.22 9.73 -17.24
CA GLY A 70 4.36 9.49 -18.41
C GLY A 70 2.94 9.01 -18.05
N ILE A 71 2.50 9.08 -16.81
CA ILE A 71 1.10 8.87 -16.40
C ILE A 71 0.44 10.22 -16.16
N ASP A 72 -0.75 10.46 -16.75
CA ASP A 72 -1.56 11.64 -16.43
C ASP A 72 -2.20 11.46 -15.05
N ILE A 73 -1.67 12.17 -14.07
CA ILE A 73 -2.12 12.11 -12.68
C ILE A 73 -2.57 13.49 -12.23
N ARG A 74 -3.80 13.56 -11.74
CA ARG A 74 -4.47 14.77 -11.28
C ARG A 74 -4.87 14.64 -9.81
N PRO A 75 -5.10 15.76 -9.10
CA PRO A 75 -5.70 15.73 -7.76
C PRO A 75 -7.04 15.01 -7.76
N SER A 76 -7.50 14.60 -6.57
CA SER A 76 -8.86 14.07 -6.39
C SER A 76 -9.89 15.09 -6.89
N LEU A 77 -10.94 14.60 -7.55
CA LEU A 77 -12.03 15.45 -8.02
C LEU A 77 -12.92 15.84 -6.83
N PRO A 78 -13.43 17.08 -6.79
CA PRO A 78 -14.58 17.38 -5.94
C PRO A 78 -15.78 16.52 -6.33
N GLU A 79 -16.52 15.98 -5.38
CA GLU A 79 -17.65 15.09 -5.66
C GLU A 79 -18.72 15.77 -6.55
N SER A 80 -18.95 17.06 -6.32
CA SER A 80 -19.88 17.88 -7.12
C SER A 80 -19.48 18.04 -8.60
N GLU A 81 -18.20 17.86 -8.92
CA GLU A 81 -17.65 18.02 -10.27
C GLU A 81 -17.41 16.67 -10.96
N ALA A 82 -17.47 15.56 -10.21
CA ALA A 82 -17.07 14.25 -10.71
C ALA A 82 -17.82 13.84 -11.97
N SER A 83 -19.14 13.96 -12.01
CA SER A 83 -19.95 13.57 -13.18
C SER A 83 -19.58 14.35 -14.44
N HIS A 84 -19.32 15.67 -14.30
CA HIS A 84 -18.93 16.51 -15.42
C HIS A 84 -17.49 16.18 -15.88
N ALA A 85 -16.54 16.09 -14.96
CA ALA A 85 -15.15 15.80 -15.26
C ALA A 85 -14.94 14.41 -15.89
N LEU A 86 -15.85 13.46 -15.61
CA LEU A 86 -15.79 12.10 -16.13
C LEU A 86 -16.54 11.93 -17.47
N ALA A 87 -17.23 12.93 -17.97
CA ALA A 87 -18.07 12.85 -19.17
C ALA A 87 -17.31 12.39 -20.43
N ASP A 88 -16.02 12.67 -20.50
CA ASP A 88 -15.17 12.31 -21.65
C ASP A 88 -14.55 10.91 -21.57
N TYR A 89 -14.75 10.17 -20.48
CA TYR A 89 -14.17 8.83 -20.32
C TYR A 89 -15.18 7.74 -20.68
N ASP A 90 -14.68 6.65 -21.25
CA ASP A 90 -15.53 5.49 -21.58
C ASP A 90 -15.91 4.73 -20.31
N CYS A 91 -15.03 4.73 -19.28
CA CYS A 91 -15.25 4.07 -18.02
C CYS A 91 -14.55 4.82 -16.89
N ALA A 92 -15.23 4.97 -15.75
CA ALA A 92 -14.65 5.36 -14.49
C ALA A 92 -14.47 4.11 -13.62
N ALA A 93 -13.28 3.91 -13.09
CA ALA A 93 -12.95 2.75 -12.25
C ALA A 93 -12.43 3.17 -10.87
N GLN A 94 -12.93 2.52 -9.81
CA GLN A 94 -12.43 2.68 -8.45
C GLN A 94 -12.36 1.35 -7.72
N MET A 95 -11.67 1.32 -6.57
CA MET A 95 -11.45 0.09 -5.84
C MET A 95 -12.69 -0.37 -5.05
N HIS A 96 -13.38 0.56 -4.41
CA HIS A 96 -14.49 0.27 -3.50
C HIS A 96 -15.80 0.84 -4.01
N VAL A 97 -16.89 0.15 -3.70
CA VAL A 97 -18.24 0.60 -4.04
C VAL A 97 -18.58 1.87 -3.26
N GLY A 98 -19.15 2.87 -3.98
CA GLY A 98 -19.62 4.11 -3.37
C GLY A 98 -18.54 4.94 -2.67
N TRP A 99 -17.26 4.60 -2.85
CA TRP A 99 -16.17 5.30 -2.20
C TRP A 99 -14.88 5.27 -3.03
N PRO A 100 -14.19 6.40 -3.29
CA PRO A 100 -14.47 7.73 -2.73
C PRO A 100 -15.68 8.46 -3.34
N TYR A 101 -16.24 8.00 -4.46
CA TYR A 101 -17.34 8.66 -5.15
C TYR A 101 -18.57 7.77 -5.22
N GLY A 102 -19.77 8.35 -4.95
CA GLY A 102 -21.06 7.72 -5.11
C GLY A 102 -21.60 7.87 -6.55
N LEU A 103 -20.92 7.31 -7.54
CA LEU A 103 -21.23 7.50 -8.96
C LEU A 103 -22.42 6.64 -9.45
N HIS A 104 -23.41 6.39 -8.62
CA HIS A 104 -24.58 5.56 -8.99
C HIS A 104 -25.36 6.10 -10.20
N ASP A 105 -25.36 7.42 -10.38
CA ASP A 105 -26.04 8.11 -11.48
C ASP A 105 -25.12 8.43 -12.66
N TYR A 106 -23.88 7.91 -12.65
CA TYR A 106 -22.96 8.12 -13.75
C TYR A 106 -23.46 7.38 -14.99
N ALA A 107 -23.82 8.13 -16.04
CA ALA A 107 -24.46 7.62 -17.25
C ALA A 107 -23.58 6.72 -18.11
N ARG A 108 -22.27 6.65 -17.80
CA ARG A 108 -21.28 5.78 -18.45
C ARG A 108 -20.84 4.69 -17.50
N SER A 109 -19.96 3.82 -17.96
CA SER A 109 -19.51 2.64 -17.25
C SER A 109 -18.77 2.98 -15.95
N TYR A 110 -19.17 2.34 -14.89
CA TYR A 110 -18.59 2.47 -13.58
C TYR A 110 -18.18 1.10 -13.04
N PHE A 111 -16.93 0.93 -12.70
CA PHE A 111 -16.36 -0.36 -12.31
C PHE A 111 -15.81 -0.33 -10.88
N TYR A 112 -16.11 -1.38 -10.12
CA TYR A 112 -15.61 -1.62 -8.78
C TYR A 112 -14.70 -2.84 -8.77
N TYR A 113 -13.42 -2.63 -8.45
CA TYR A 113 -12.47 -3.74 -8.42
C TYR A 113 -12.76 -4.73 -7.29
N ASP A 114 -13.04 -4.22 -6.07
CA ASP A 114 -13.10 -5.04 -4.86
C ASP A 114 -14.28 -6.03 -4.85
N GLU A 115 -15.33 -5.79 -5.63
CA GLU A 115 -16.50 -6.65 -5.74
C GLU A 115 -16.31 -7.81 -6.73
N HIS A 116 -15.42 -7.61 -7.70
CA HIS A 116 -15.19 -8.59 -8.77
C HIS A 116 -14.04 -9.53 -8.48
N VAL A 117 -13.24 -9.24 -7.43
CA VAL A 117 -12.08 -10.02 -7.08
C VAL A 117 -12.38 -10.90 -5.88
N VAL A 118 -12.74 -12.13 -6.16
CA VAL A 118 -12.90 -13.15 -5.12
C VAL A 118 -11.52 -13.53 -4.58
N VAL A 119 -11.28 -13.21 -3.31
CA VAL A 119 -10.08 -13.65 -2.60
C VAL A 119 -10.26 -15.13 -2.23
N THR A 120 -9.73 -16.02 -3.04
CA THR A 120 -9.74 -17.46 -2.75
C THR A 120 -8.35 -17.95 -2.42
N GLY A 121 -8.22 -18.66 -1.28
CA GLY A 121 -7.05 -19.42 -0.93
C GLY A 121 -6.02 -18.76 0.00
N LYS A 122 -5.25 -19.61 0.68
CA LYS A 122 -4.10 -19.20 1.51
C LYS A 122 -2.92 -18.86 0.59
N GLY A 123 -2.33 -17.69 0.76
CA GLY A 123 -1.10 -17.29 0.08
C GLY A 123 -1.25 -16.26 -1.04
N PHE A 124 -2.47 -15.85 -1.40
CA PHE A 124 -2.65 -14.78 -2.38
C PHE A 124 -2.20 -13.43 -1.82
N ILE A 125 -1.48 -12.67 -2.66
CA ILE A 125 -1.17 -11.27 -2.41
C ILE A 125 -2.10 -10.43 -3.28
N LYS A 126 -2.65 -9.35 -2.72
CA LYS A 126 -3.58 -8.46 -3.44
C LYS A 126 -2.98 -7.93 -4.75
N LEU A 127 -1.69 -7.64 -4.75
CA LEU A 127 -0.97 -7.23 -5.96
C LEU A 127 -1.04 -8.28 -7.08
N ASN A 128 -0.81 -9.57 -6.75
CA ASN A 128 -0.91 -10.66 -7.73
C ASN A 128 -2.35 -10.79 -8.25
N GLN A 129 -3.34 -10.64 -7.36
CA GLN A 129 -4.75 -10.71 -7.76
C GLN A 129 -5.12 -9.61 -8.75
N ILE A 130 -4.60 -8.39 -8.58
CA ILE A 130 -4.85 -7.29 -9.52
C ILE A 130 -4.26 -7.63 -10.90
N ARG A 131 -3.01 -8.09 -10.95
CA ARG A 131 -2.38 -8.53 -12.19
C ARG A 131 -3.17 -9.66 -12.86
N ASP A 132 -3.53 -10.69 -12.10
CA ASP A 132 -4.25 -11.85 -12.61
C ASP A 132 -5.65 -11.47 -13.08
N TYR A 133 -6.32 -10.55 -12.38
CA TYR A 133 -7.58 -9.97 -12.81
C TYR A 133 -7.44 -9.23 -14.15
N CYS A 134 -6.42 -8.39 -14.30
CA CYS A 134 -6.15 -7.70 -15.55
C CYS A 134 -5.95 -8.69 -16.72
N HIS A 135 -5.21 -9.76 -16.50
CA HIS A 135 -4.96 -10.76 -17.51
C HIS A 135 -6.21 -11.62 -17.81
N GLN A 136 -6.79 -12.23 -16.78
CA GLN A 136 -7.83 -13.26 -16.95
C GLN A 136 -9.22 -12.66 -17.24
N GLN A 137 -9.56 -11.56 -16.57
CA GLN A 137 -10.89 -10.98 -16.64
C GLN A 137 -11.00 -9.83 -17.65
N LEU A 138 -9.97 -8.97 -17.73
CA LEU A 138 -9.94 -7.89 -18.71
C LEU A 138 -9.33 -8.31 -20.06
N GLY A 139 -8.72 -9.49 -20.15
CA GLY A 139 -8.11 -10.01 -21.38
C GLY A 139 -6.86 -9.23 -21.81
N LEU A 140 -6.15 -8.59 -20.87
CA LEU A 140 -4.94 -7.86 -21.17
C LEU A 140 -3.77 -8.84 -21.32
N GLU A 141 -3.03 -8.75 -22.42
CA GLU A 141 -1.92 -9.67 -22.72
C GLU A 141 -0.65 -9.32 -21.95
N ASN A 142 -0.32 -8.03 -21.90
CA ASN A 142 0.90 -7.52 -21.27
C ASN A 142 0.64 -7.14 -19.82
N CYS A 143 0.64 -8.12 -18.90
CA CYS A 143 0.42 -7.89 -17.48
C CYS A 143 1.64 -8.22 -16.63
N SER A 144 1.95 -7.32 -15.69
CA SER A 144 3.06 -7.44 -14.76
C SER A 144 2.69 -6.96 -13.36
N LEU A 145 3.57 -7.18 -12.39
CA LEU A 145 3.42 -6.62 -11.03
C LEU A 145 3.87 -5.16 -10.93
N ASN A 146 4.50 -4.62 -11.99
CA ASN A 146 4.91 -3.23 -12.04
C ASN A 146 3.69 -2.31 -12.01
N ASN A 147 3.73 -1.28 -11.19
CA ASN A 147 2.68 -0.26 -11.10
C ASN A 147 3.07 1.08 -11.73
N GLY A 148 4.20 1.13 -12.45
CA GLY A 148 4.69 2.32 -13.12
C GLY A 148 5.59 3.21 -12.27
N LEU A 149 5.76 2.93 -10.97
CA LEU A 149 6.65 3.70 -10.11
C LEU A 149 8.11 3.50 -10.55
N ARG A 150 8.83 4.61 -10.68
CA ARG A 150 10.26 4.65 -11.01
C ARG A 150 10.97 5.64 -10.09
N PRO A 151 12.11 5.26 -9.53
CA PRO A 151 12.95 6.17 -8.77
C PRO A 151 13.40 7.36 -9.66
N LEU A 152 13.55 8.52 -9.03
CA LEU A 152 14.12 9.69 -9.72
C LEU A 152 15.59 9.42 -10.08
N PRO A 153 16.06 9.89 -11.24
CA PRO A 153 17.38 9.50 -11.78
C PRO A 153 18.58 9.84 -10.88
N GLU A 154 18.46 10.89 -10.07
CA GLU A 154 19.50 11.36 -9.15
C GLU A 154 19.61 10.52 -7.87
N LEU A 155 18.61 9.68 -7.57
CA LEU A 155 18.57 8.90 -6.33
C LEU A 155 19.38 7.61 -6.43
N ARG A 156 19.99 7.23 -5.32
CA ARG A 156 20.74 5.98 -5.22
C ARG A 156 20.03 4.98 -4.32
N HIS A 157 19.57 3.89 -4.92
CA HIS A 157 18.90 2.82 -4.19
C HIS A 157 19.75 2.29 -3.04
N ARG A 158 19.19 2.30 -1.83
CA ARG A 158 19.81 1.81 -0.60
C ARG A 158 21.19 2.45 -0.29
N GLN A 159 21.39 3.71 -0.63
CA GLN A 159 22.64 4.44 -0.38
C GLN A 159 23.09 4.35 1.08
N HIS A 160 22.15 4.26 2.01
CA HIS A 160 22.43 4.22 3.45
C HIS A 160 22.03 2.85 4.04
N LEU A 161 22.88 1.84 3.86
CA LEU A 161 22.62 0.45 4.27
C LEU A 161 22.30 0.26 5.77
N ARG A 162 22.81 1.16 6.64
CA ARG A 162 22.53 1.13 8.08
C ARG A 162 21.27 1.88 8.48
N ARG A 163 20.68 2.68 7.58
CA ARG A 163 19.44 3.41 7.84
C ARG A 163 18.25 2.48 7.80
N VAL A 164 17.42 2.56 8.84
CA VAL A 164 16.14 1.84 8.93
C VAL A 164 15.02 2.85 8.99
N ALA A 165 14.20 2.92 7.94
CA ALA A 165 12.98 3.69 7.96
C ALA A 165 11.94 2.96 8.82
N VAL A 166 11.38 3.61 9.83
CA VAL A 166 10.42 3.00 10.76
C VAL A 166 9.09 3.75 10.70
N HIS A 167 8.00 3.05 10.42
CA HIS A 167 6.66 3.65 10.48
C HIS A 167 5.80 2.99 11.56
N PRO A 168 5.61 3.65 12.72
CA PRO A 168 4.97 3.05 13.87
C PRO A 168 3.44 3.17 13.85
N SER A 169 2.87 3.93 12.91
CA SER A 169 1.43 4.15 12.79
C SER A 169 0.74 3.14 11.87
N SER A 170 -0.57 3.12 11.91
CA SER A 170 -1.45 2.34 11.04
C SER A 170 -2.84 2.99 10.94
N GLY A 171 -3.69 2.54 10.03
CA GLY A 171 -5.03 3.07 9.82
C GLY A 171 -6.04 2.87 10.96
N GLY A 172 -5.64 2.25 12.07
CA GLY A 172 -6.47 2.08 13.28
C GLY A 172 -5.62 1.75 14.48
N GLU A 173 -6.04 2.24 15.67
CA GLU A 173 -5.26 2.05 16.90
C GLU A 173 -5.08 0.58 17.27
N GLU A 174 -6.08 -0.24 17.04
CA GLU A 174 -6.08 -1.68 17.31
C GLU A 174 -5.05 -2.45 16.45
N ARG A 175 -4.59 -1.84 15.36
CA ARG A 175 -3.56 -2.38 14.47
C ARG A 175 -2.16 -1.90 14.78
N ARG A 176 -2.00 -1.02 15.78
CA ARG A 176 -0.70 -0.45 16.16
C ARG A 176 -0.04 -1.31 17.22
N TRP A 177 1.21 -1.63 17.00
CA TRP A 177 2.06 -2.22 18.03
C TRP A 177 2.33 -1.17 19.12
N ALA A 178 2.62 -1.59 20.36
CA ALA A 178 2.73 -0.67 21.49
C ALA A 178 3.87 0.34 21.29
N ALA A 179 3.62 1.60 21.63
CA ALA A 179 4.61 2.68 21.48
C ALA A 179 5.91 2.40 22.24
N SER A 180 5.82 1.89 23.49
CA SER A 180 6.99 1.46 24.27
C SER A 180 7.82 0.39 23.57
N HIS A 181 7.19 -0.48 22.79
CA HIS A 181 7.87 -1.51 22.02
C HIS A 181 8.59 -0.94 20.79
N PHE A 182 8.04 0.10 20.13
CA PHE A 182 8.74 0.81 19.07
C PHE A 182 9.95 1.57 19.62
N VAL A 183 9.84 2.22 20.78
CA VAL A 183 10.95 2.86 21.47
C VAL A 183 12.06 1.84 21.76
N GLU A 184 11.71 0.71 22.36
CA GLU A 184 12.70 -0.33 22.68
C GLU A 184 13.31 -0.96 21.42
N LEU A 185 12.53 -1.17 20.34
CA LEU A 185 13.05 -1.63 19.04
C LEU A 185 14.09 -0.64 18.48
N GLY A 186 13.79 0.67 18.50
CA GLY A 186 14.71 1.69 18.03
C GLY A 186 16.04 1.66 18.79
N LYS A 187 16.00 1.60 20.12
CA LYS A 187 17.19 1.48 20.96
C LYS A 187 17.99 0.19 20.67
N ARG A 188 17.31 -0.93 20.40
CA ARG A 188 17.98 -2.19 20.03
C ARG A 188 18.62 -2.12 18.65
N LEU A 189 17.98 -1.49 17.69
CA LEU A 189 18.54 -1.25 16.35
C LEU A 189 19.79 -0.38 16.46
N GLN A 190 19.77 0.72 17.25
CA GLN A 190 20.94 1.57 17.49
C GLN A 190 22.11 0.77 18.11
N ARG A 191 21.84 -0.05 19.15
CA ARG A 191 22.88 -0.93 19.76
C ARG A 191 23.45 -1.96 18.79
N SER A 192 22.68 -2.32 17.74
CA SER A 192 23.13 -3.22 16.67
C SER A 192 23.80 -2.49 15.51
N GLY A 193 24.10 -1.18 15.64
CA GLY A 193 24.78 -0.36 14.64
C GLY A 193 23.89 0.14 13.50
N TYR A 194 22.58 0.07 13.65
CA TYR A 194 21.62 0.66 12.70
C TYR A 194 21.20 2.07 13.13
N GLN A 195 20.68 2.83 12.18
CA GLN A 195 20.18 4.19 12.36
C GLN A 195 18.66 4.21 12.09
N PRO A 196 17.82 3.99 13.12
CA PRO A 196 16.38 4.08 12.96
C PRO A 196 15.91 5.53 12.85
N PHE A 197 15.11 5.81 11.82
CA PHE A 197 14.40 7.07 11.61
C PHE A 197 12.90 6.82 11.51
N TYR A 198 12.14 7.51 12.34
CA TYR A 198 10.69 7.36 12.40
C TYR A 198 10.01 8.30 11.43
N ILE A 199 9.16 7.74 10.56
CA ILE A 199 8.36 8.46 9.58
C ILE A 199 6.98 8.65 10.18
N LEU A 200 6.57 9.91 10.33
CA LEU A 200 5.31 10.31 10.96
C LEU A 200 4.64 11.41 10.13
N ALA A 201 3.33 11.28 9.93
CA ALA A 201 2.53 12.39 9.42
C ALA A 201 2.43 13.52 10.47
N PRO A 202 2.12 14.76 10.07
CA PRO A 202 2.03 15.89 11.01
C PRO A 202 1.12 15.63 12.20
N TYR A 203 -0.07 15.06 11.95
CA TYR A 203 -1.08 14.77 12.97
C TYR A 203 -0.71 13.58 13.90
N GLU A 204 0.35 12.83 13.57
CA GLU A 204 0.83 11.70 14.39
C GLU A 204 1.92 12.12 15.38
N ARG A 205 2.60 13.25 15.15
CA ARG A 205 3.81 13.63 15.88
C ARG A 205 3.58 13.77 17.39
N GLU A 206 2.46 14.36 17.79
CA GLU A 206 2.10 14.50 19.20
C GLU A 206 1.94 13.13 19.88
N GLN A 207 1.22 12.22 19.25
CA GLN A 207 1.02 10.86 19.76
C GLN A 207 2.32 10.07 19.93
N TRP A 208 3.34 10.39 19.11
CA TRP A 208 4.63 9.73 19.07
C TRP A 208 5.76 10.56 19.68
N ALA A 209 5.45 11.58 20.50
CA ALA A 209 6.44 12.43 21.17
C ALA A 209 7.45 11.62 22.00
N CYS A 210 7.01 10.50 22.57
CA CYS A 210 7.87 9.58 23.33
C CYS A 210 9.09 9.06 22.53
N LEU A 211 9.09 9.11 21.21
CA LEU A 211 10.23 8.72 20.40
C LEU A 211 11.37 9.73 20.58
N ALA A 212 11.10 11.03 20.40
CA ALA A 212 12.08 12.10 20.58
C ALA A 212 12.55 12.20 22.03
N GLU A 213 11.65 12.06 22.99
CA GLU A 213 11.98 12.03 24.45
C GLU A 213 12.96 10.89 24.79
N ASN A 214 12.97 9.82 24.01
CA ASN A 214 13.88 8.69 24.16
C ASN A 214 15.13 8.76 23.25
N GLY A 215 15.41 9.92 22.62
CA GLY A 215 16.58 10.13 21.77
C GLY A 215 16.53 9.40 20.43
N LEU A 216 15.34 9.11 19.92
CA LEU A 216 15.12 8.49 18.62
C LEU A 216 14.81 9.54 17.55
N SER A 217 15.41 9.39 16.37
CA SER A 217 15.29 10.35 15.29
C SER A 217 13.96 10.25 14.57
N ILE A 218 13.30 11.38 14.37
CA ILE A 218 12.09 11.51 13.54
C ILE A 218 12.49 12.19 12.22
N TYR A 219 12.05 11.61 11.09
CA TYR A 219 12.29 12.21 9.80
C TYR A 219 11.49 13.53 9.67
N PRO A 220 12.14 14.64 9.29
CA PRO A 220 11.52 15.96 9.40
C PRO A 220 10.46 16.24 8.32
N SER A 221 10.65 15.77 7.07
CA SER A 221 9.71 16.05 5.99
C SER A 221 8.43 15.24 6.12
N THR A 222 7.34 15.85 5.73
CA THR A 222 5.99 15.28 5.67
C THR A 222 5.47 15.19 4.23
N LEU A 223 6.23 15.70 3.27
CA LEU A 223 5.93 15.57 1.85
C LEU A 223 6.14 14.12 1.42
N LEU A 224 5.13 13.53 0.82
CA LEU A 224 5.16 12.11 0.48
C LEU A 224 6.27 11.75 -0.52
N SER A 225 6.60 12.66 -1.44
CA SER A 225 7.74 12.48 -2.37
C SER A 225 9.07 12.43 -1.64
N ASP A 226 9.27 13.29 -0.62
CA ASP A 226 10.50 13.27 0.18
C ASP A 226 10.58 12.00 1.04
N VAL A 227 9.45 11.56 1.57
CA VAL A 227 9.35 10.28 2.29
C VAL A 227 9.72 9.12 1.38
N ALA A 228 9.24 9.12 0.13
CA ALA A 228 9.60 8.09 -0.85
C ALA A 228 11.11 8.10 -1.16
N THR A 229 11.71 9.28 -1.35
CA THR A 229 13.15 9.47 -1.52
C THR A 229 13.94 8.92 -0.32
N PHE A 230 13.56 9.34 0.87
CA PHE A 230 14.24 8.91 2.10
C PHE A 230 14.18 7.39 2.28
N ILE A 231 13.01 6.78 2.02
CA ILE A 231 12.84 5.33 2.10
C ILE A 231 13.68 4.64 1.02
N HIS A 232 13.63 5.10 -0.23
CA HIS A 232 14.38 4.52 -1.36
C HIS A 232 15.89 4.45 -1.10
N GLU A 233 16.43 5.47 -0.43
CA GLU A 233 17.85 5.51 -0.07
C GLU A 233 18.17 4.80 1.26
N SER A 234 17.16 4.35 2.02
CA SER A 234 17.35 3.60 3.26
C SER A 234 17.67 2.13 2.98
N GLY A 235 18.40 1.50 3.88
CA GLY A 235 18.71 0.08 3.76
C GLY A 235 17.51 -0.84 3.99
N TRP A 236 16.63 -0.45 4.91
CA TRP A 236 15.57 -1.32 5.44
C TRP A 236 14.33 -0.53 5.84
N PHE A 237 13.20 -1.23 5.86
CA PHE A 237 11.95 -0.70 6.41
C PHE A 237 11.37 -1.64 7.48
N VAL A 238 10.87 -1.06 8.58
CA VAL A 238 10.11 -1.76 9.62
C VAL A 238 8.89 -0.94 10.01
N GLY A 239 7.71 -1.55 10.07
CA GLY A 239 6.53 -0.81 10.49
C GLY A 239 5.30 -1.68 10.72
N ASN A 240 4.23 -1.07 11.21
CA ASN A 240 2.90 -1.69 11.20
C ASN A 240 2.39 -1.84 9.75
N GLU A 241 1.33 -2.62 9.58
CA GLU A 241 0.58 -2.68 8.32
C GLU A 241 0.05 -1.29 7.96
N SER A 242 0.59 -0.69 6.88
CA SER A 242 0.31 0.69 6.49
C SER A 242 0.64 0.96 5.02
N GLY A 243 0.11 2.06 4.48
CA GLY A 243 0.44 2.53 3.13
C GLY A 243 1.92 2.85 2.94
N ILE A 244 2.61 3.33 3.98
CA ILE A 244 4.06 3.59 3.95
C ILE A 244 4.86 2.29 3.78
N GLY A 245 4.39 1.17 4.37
CA GLY A 245 4.98 -0.16 4.14
C GLY A 245 4.84 -0.61 2.68
N HIS A 246 3.70 -0.33 2.04
CA HIS A 246 3.52 -0.56 0.60
C HIS A 246 4.46 0.33 -0.23
N LEU A 247 4.60 1.61 0.12
CA LEU A 247 5.52 2.52 -0.54
C LEU A 247 6.96 2.01 -0.43
N ALA A 248 7.41 1.60 0.76
CA ALA A 248 8.75 1.07 0.99
C ALA A 248 9.05 -0.14 0.09
N SER A 249 8.11 -1.10 0.01
CA SER A 249 8.25 -2.23 -0.89
C SER A 249 8.28 -1.80 -2.36
N ASN A 250 7.45 -0.84 -2.73
CA ASN A 250 7.32 -0.37 -4.12
C ASN A 250 8.57 0.38 -4.61
N VAL A 251 9.25 1.13 -3.73
CA VAL A 251 10.55 1.73 -4.05
C VAL A 251 11.74 0.77 -3.89
N GLY A 252 11.47 -0.54 -3.71
CA GLY A 252 12.47 -1.60 -3.75
C GLY A 252 13.15 -1.91 -2.41
N ILE A 253 12.66 -1.41 -1.26
CA ILE A 253 13.29 -1.60 0.04
C ILE A 253 12.77 -2.85 0.73
N PRO A 254 13.66 -3.75 1.25
CA PRO A 254 13.24 -4.90 2.03
C PRO A 254 12.42 -4.49 3.25
N THR A 255 11.25 -5.11 3.43
CA THR A 255 10.24 -4.65 4.39
C THR A 255 9.93 -5.70 5.47
N LEU A 256 9.88 -5.28 6.73
CA LEU A 256 9.36 -6.05 7.84
C LEU A 256 8.04 -5.44 8.32
N THR A 257 6.94 -6.18 8.19
CA THR A 257 5.62 -5.76 8.67
C THR A 257 5.31 -6.39 10.03
N VAL A 258 4.97 -5.55 11.00
CA VAL A 258 4.55 -5.94 12.36
C VAL A 258 3.02 -5.93 12.41
N THR A 259 2.40 -7.05 12.80
CA THR A 259 0.94 -7.18 12.82
C THR A 259 0.42 -8.12 13.90
N GLY A 260 -0.81 -7.91 14.34
CA GLY A 260 -1.56 -8.86 15.17
C GLY A 260 -2.52 -9.78 14.39
N ARG A 261 -2.72 -9.50 13.09
CA ARG A 261 -3.71 -10.18 12.24
C ARG A 261 -3.06 -10.81 11.00
N PRO A 262 -2.34 -11.93 11.17
CA PRO A 262 -1.54 -12.50 10.08
C PRO A 262 -2.35 -12.86 8.85
N THR A 263 -3.58 -13.36 8.99
CA THR A 263 -4.40 -13.81 7.84
C THR A 263 -4.74 -12.67 6.88
N ARG A 264 -5.13 -11.51 7.40
CA ARG A 264 -5.41 -10.32 6.58
C ARG A 264 -4.12 -9.75 6.00
N THR A 265 -3.10 -9.59 6.83
CA THR A 265 -1.82 -9.01 6.42
C THR A 265 -1.11 -9.87 5.39
N LEU A 266 -1.30 -11.19 5.41
CA LEU A 266 -0.74 -12.07 4.39
C LEU A 266 -1.28 -11.76 2.99
N SER A 267 -2.56 -11.44 2.85
CA SER A 267 -3.15 -11.06 1.55
C SER A 267 -2.86 -9.61 1.15
N TRP A 268 -2.75 -8.71 2.11
CA TRP A 268 -2.45 -7.29 1.88
C TRP A 268 -0.97 -6.93 2.07
N ARG A 269 -0.08 -7.91 2.18
CA ARG A 269 1.34 -7.61 2.36
C ARG A 269 1.93 -6.88 1.16
N PRO A 270 2.93 -6.03 1.38
CA PRO A 270 3.73 -5.47 0.30
C PRO A 270 4.33 -6.59 -0.57
N GLY A 271 4.31 -6.43 -1.89
CA GLY A 271 4.64 -7.50 -2.84
C GLY A 271 5.66 -7.14 -3.92
N TRP A 272 6.26 -5.95 -3.88
CA TRP A 272 7.23 -5.50 -4.90
C TRP A 272 8.68 -5.80 -4.54
N SER A 273 8.99 -5.94 -3.26
CA SER A 273 10.35 -6.25 -2.76
C SER A 273 10.32 -7.42 -1.78
N THR A 274 11.50 -7.87 -1.37
CA THR A 274 11.64 -8.85 -0.29
C THR A 274 10.89 -8.40 0.94
N SER A 275 9.94 -9.19 1.40
CA SER A 275 9.09 -8.82 2.52
C SER A 275 8.95 -9.95 3.54
N ARG A 276 8.86 -9.57 4.80
CA ARG A 276 8.62 -10.48 5.91
C ARG A 276 7.55 -9.92 6.83
N ILE A 277 6.74 -10.81 7.41
CA ILE A 277 5.72 -10.45 8.39
C ILE A 277 6.09 -11.07 9.72
N VAL A 278 5.98 -10.29 10.80
CA VAL A 278 6.13 -10.77 12.16
C VAL A 278 4.85 -10.54 12.96
N TYR A 279 4.41 -11.56 13.64
CA TYR A 279 3.20 -11.56 14.45
C TYR A 279 3.41 -12.40 15.72
N PRO A 280 2.61 -12.18 16.77
CA PRO A 280 2.72 -12.99 17.98
C PRO A 280 2.36 -14.44 17.70
N GLY A 281 2.88 -15.34 18.51
CA GLY A 281 2.42 -16.72 18.55
C GLY A 281 0.93 -16.83 18.88
N TYR A 282 0.43 -18.05 19.08
CA TYR A 282 -0.98 -18.27 19.36
C TYR A 282 -1.46 -17.48 20.58
N ILE A 283 -2.51 -16.67 20.39
CA ILE A 283 -3.26 -15.98 21.44
C ILE A 283 -4.71 -16.47 21.35
N PRO A 284 -5.24 -17.13 22.37
CA PRO A 284 -6.61 -17.62 22.38
C PRO A 284 -7.63 -16.46 22.36
N GLY A 285 -8.75 -16.65 21.64
CA GLY A 285 -9.87 -15.72 21.60
C GLY A 285 -9.69 -14.51 20.66
N GLY A 286 -10.66 -14.29 19.76
CA GLY A 286 -10.60 -13.24 18.73
C GLY A 286 -10.47 -11.83 19.29
N ARG A 287 -11.39 -11.42 20.21
CA ARG A 287 -11.40 -10.10 20.84
C ARG A 287 -10.21 -9.88 21.79
N LEU A 288 -9.79 -10.92 22.50
CA LEU A 288 -8.65 -10.86 23.41
C LEU A 288 -7.34 -10.69 22.64
N ARG A 289 -7.18 -11.40 21.52
CA ARG A 289 -6.04 -11.24 20.62
C ARG A 289 -5.93 -9.81 20.11
N ASP A 290 -7.02 -9.19 19.67
CA ASP A 290 -7.03 -7.83 19.12
C ASP A 290 -6.60 -6.77 20.14
N ARG A 291 -6.72 -7.05 21.43
CA ARG A 291 -6.28 -6.17 22.53
C ARG A 291 -4.86 -6.48 23.01
N LEU A 292 -4.50 -7.76 23.12
CA LEU A 292 -3.26 -8.18 23.79
C LEU A 292 -2.06 -8.29 22.85
N TRP A 293 -2.27 -8.51 21.53
CA TRP A 293 -1.16 -8.75 20.60
C TRP A 293 -0.09 -7.65 20.63
N ARG A 294 -0.51 -6.39 20.79
CA ARG A 294 0.35 -5.21 20.79
C ARG A 294 1.38 -5.22 21.94
N HIS A 295 1.09 -5.94 23.03
CA HIS A 295 1.99 -6.13 24.16
C HIS A 295 2.60 -7.53 24.20
N TRP A 296 1.99 -8.51 23.53
CA TRP A 296 2.46 -9.89 23.49
C TRP A 296 3.65 -10.09 22.58
N LEU A 297 3.63 -9.49 21.39
CA LEU A 297 4.76 -9.48 20.48
C LEU A 297 5.90 -8.60 21.05
N LYS A 298 7.01 -9.22 21.45
CA LYS A 298 8.10 -8.52 22.12
C LYS A 298 9.13 -7.94 21.13
N PRO A 299 9.79 -6.80 21.43
CA PRO A 299 10.79 -6.17 20.56
C PRO A 299 11.93 -7.11 20.13
N ARG A 300 12.34 -8.05 20.99
CA ARG A 300 13.34 -9.07 20.65
C ARG A 300 12.90 -10.02 19.53
N GLN A 301 11.60 -10.31 19.42
CA GLN A 301 11.06 -11.15 18.36
C GLN A 301 11.04 -10.39 17.02
N VAL A 302 10.69 -9.10 17.06
CA VAL A 302 10.75 -8.22 15.89
C VAL A 302 12.19 -8.03 15.43
N LEU A 303 13.14 -7.80 16.33
CA LEU A 303 14.57 -7.71 15.99
C LEU A 303 15.10 -9.04 15.39
N ARG A 304 14.67 -10.18 15.91
CA ARG A 304 15.03 -11.49 15.30
C ARG A 304 14.49 -11.60 13.88
N ALA A 305 13.22 -11.23 13.66
CA ALA A 305 12.61 -11.24 12.34
C ALA A 305 13.31 -10.25 11.38
N PHE A 306 13.76 -9.09 11.89
CA PHE A 306 14.56 -8.13 11.13
C PHE A 306 15.88 -8.74 10.67
N ARG A 307 16.64 -9.41 11.55
CA ARG A 307 17.87 -10.12 11.18
C ARG A 307 17.62 -11.21 10.13
N GLN A 308 16.54 -11.97 10.29
CA GLN A 308 16.17 -12.96 9.27
C GLN A 308 15.81 -12.33 7.92
N LEU A 309 15.25 -11.10 7.89
CA LEU A 309 15.03 -10.36 6.66
C LEU A 309 16.35 -9.92 6.04
N THR A 310 17.30 -9.41 6.86
CA THR A 310 18.63 -9.01 6.37
C THR A 310 19.37 -10.21 5.76
N ASP A 311 19.42 -11.34 6.46
CA ASP A 311 20.07 -12.56 5.99
C ASP A 311 19.42 -13.10 4.69
N GLN A 312 18.08 -13.06 4.61
CA GLN A 312 17.33 -13.47 3.41
C GLN A 312 17.68 -12.59 2.21
N TYR A 313 17.70 -11.27 2.41
CA TYR A 313 17.97 -10.32 1.34
C TYR A 313 19.42 -10.42 0.85
N GLU A 314 20.39 -10.54 1.76
CA GLU A 314 21.80 -10.69 1.42
C GLU A 314 22.06 -11.96 0.61
N LYS A 315 21.39 -13.06 0.92
CA LYS A 315 21.46 -14.29 0.10
C LYS A 315 20.93 -14.06 -1.31
N GLN A 316 19.78 -13.39 -1.46
CA GLN A 316 19.15 -13.15 -2.77
C GLN A 316 19.98 -12.27 -3.71
N ILE A 317 20.81 -11.36 -3.17
CA ILE A 317 21.70 -10.51 -4.00
C ILE A 317 23.05 -11.16 -4.29
N SER A 318 23.37 -12.27 -3.59
CA SER A 318 24.63 -13.01 -3.78
C SER A 318 24.47 -14.19 -4.76
N GLU A 319 23.24 -14.56 -5.08
CA GLU A 319 22.84 -15.55 -6.11
C GLU A 319 22.62 -14.86 -7.46
#